data_bb48cab544bc644d2fdb44f5f358e949
#
_entry.id   bb48cab544bc644d2fdb44f5f358e949
#
_cell.length_a   1.000
_cell.length_b   1.000
_cell.length_c   1.000
_cell.angle_alpha   90.00
_cell.angle_beta   90.00
_cell.angle_gamma   90.00
#
_symmetry.space_group_name_H-M   'P 1'
#
loop_
_entity.id
_entity.type
_entity.pdbx_description
1 polymer ?
#
loop_
_entity_poly.entity_id
_entity_poly.type
_entity_poly.pdbx_seq_one_letter_code
_entity_poly.pdbx_strand_id
1 'polypeptide(L)'
;MKKFIYLVILICSFGLAGCTPETENLFEGTSADRIEKELEEAKEVLVSAPNGWVMKYYPSSQQLYGGYNVLASFTKDGSVTISADIVDASQKATSYYKLKEQAGPVLTFDTYNDIFHFFSAPDSNLGDVGTGM
;
A
#
# COMPACT_ATOMS: atom_id res chain seq x y z
N MET A 1 -20.10 -7.64 65.99
CA MET A 1 -19.07 -7.07 65.08
C MET A 1 -18.41 -8.12 64.19
N LYS A 2 -17.94 -9.26 64.71
CA LYS A 2 -17.28 -10.29 63.86
C LYS A 2 -18.18 -10.86 62.75
N LYS A 3 -19.46 -11.06 63.00
CA LYS A 3 -20.41 -11.56 61.99
C LYS A 3 -20.66 -10.60 60.82
N PHE A 4 -20.56 -9.29 61.11
CA PHE A 4 -20.70 -8.25 60.09
C PHE A 4 -19.50 -8.21 59.12
N ILE A 5 -18.30 -8.46 59.65
CA ILE A 5 -17.06 -8.53 58.90
C ILE A 5 -17.09 -9.71 57.92
N TYR A 6 -17.58 -10.87 58.36
CA TYR A 6 -17.72 -12.04 57.48
C TYR A 6 -18.74 -11.81 56.35
N LEU A 7 -19.82 -11.08 56.62
CA LEU A 7 -20.81 -10.74 55.62
C LEU A 7 -20.22 -9.81 54.53
N VAL A 8 -19.43 -8.82 54.95
CA VAL A 8 -18.77 -7.89 54.00
C VAL A 8 -17.73 -8.61 53.14
N ILE A 9 -16.95 -9.52 53.73
CA ILE A 9 -15.97 -10.32 53.00
C ILE A 9 -16.67 -11.24 51.97
N LEU A 10 -17.81 -11.83 52.33
CA LEU A 10 -18.58 -12.69 51.44
C LEU A 10 -19.14 -11.91 50.23
N ILE A 11 -19.59 -10.68 50.44
CA ILE A 11 -20.12 -9.80 49.37
C ILE A 11 -18.99 -9.34 48.41
N CYS A 12 -17.80 -9.06 48.96
CA CYS A 12 -16.64 -8.65 48.13
C CYS A 12 -16.11 -9.79 47.26
N SER A 13 -16.26 -11.06 47.65
CA SER A 13 -15.80 -12.20 46.87
C SER A 13 -16.68 -12.51 45.65
N PHE A 14 -17.91 -12.03 45.59
CA PHE A 14 -18.79 -12.18 44.41
C PHE A 14 -18.62 -11.10 43.34
N GLY A 15 -17.91 -10.00 43.68
CA GLY A 15 -17.70 -8.86 42.77
C GLY A 15 -16.56 -9.02 41.77
N LEU A 16 -15.79 -10.14 41.78
CA LEU A 16 -14.62 -10.34 40.93
C LEU A 16 -14.88 -11.31 39.74
N ALA A 17 -16.14 -11.62 39.42
CA ALA A 17 -16.47 -12.21 38.16
C ALA A 17 -16.31 -11.14 37.07
N GLY A 18 -15.04 -10.81 36.76
CA GLY A 18 -14.70 -9.90 35.68
C GLY A 18 -15.28 -10.45 34.39
N CYS A 19 -16.08 -9.63 33.71
CA CYS A 19 -16.41 -9.86 32.31
C CYS A 19 -15.08 -10.01 31.55
N THR A 20 -14.75 -11.21 31.14
CA THR A 20 -13.88 -11.41 30.00
C THR A 20 -14.65 -10.85 28.81
N PRO A 21 -14.18 -9.78 28.16
CA PRO A 21 -14.77 -9.41 26.89
C PRO A 21 -14.50 -10.60 25.93
N GLU A 22 -15.50 -11.42 25.68
CA GLU A 22 -15.51 -12.23 24.47
C GLU A 22 -15.50 -11.22 23.33
N THR A 23 -14.30 -10.90 22.85
CA THR A 23 -14.15 -10.30 21.54
C THR A 23 -14.60 -11.37 20.56
N GLU A 24 -15.92 -11.40 20.28
CA GLU A 24 -16.39 -12.09 19.09
C GLU A 24 -15.52 -11.57 17.96
N ASN A 25 -14.75 -12.47 17.35
CA ASN A 25 -14.01 -12.14 16.14
C ASN A 25 -15.05 -11.88 15.06
N LEU A 26 -15.53 -10.63 14.97
CA LEU A 26 -16.44 -10.15 13.93
C LEU A 26 -15.86 -10.34 12.52
N PHE A 27 -14.59 -10.69 12.44
CA PHE A 27 -13.85 -10.89 11.20
C PHE A 27 -13.17 -12.25 11.21
N GLU A 28 -13.21 -12.93 10.09
CA GLU A 28 -12.44 -14.16 9.88
C GLU A 28 -10.92 -13.83 9.86
N GLY A 29 -10.16 -14.52 10.70
CA GLY A 29 -8.70 -14.39 10.80
C GLY A 29 -8.21 -13.20 11.63
N THR A 30 -6.91 -13.13 11.81
CA THR A 30 -6.22 -12.03 12.49
C THR A 30 -6.15 -10.78 11.59
N SER A 31 -5.82 -9.62 12.17
CA SER A 31 -5.57 -8.40 11.37
C SER A 31 -4.43 -8.61 10.37
N ALA A 32 -3.41 -9.38 10.74
CA ALA A 32 -2.29 -9.72 9.85
C ALA A 32 -2.74 -10.57 8.66
N ASP A 33 -3.56 -11.59 8.89
CA ASP A 33 -4.08 -12.46 7.81
C ASP A 33 -4.91 -11.67 6.80
N ARG A 34 -5.71 -10.71 7.29
CA ARG A 34 -6.51 -9.84 6.41
C ARG A 34 -5.66 -8.92 5.56
N ILE A 35 -4.63 -8.31 6.15
CA ILE A 35 -3.68 -7.45 5.44
C ILE A 35 -2.95 -8.26 4.36
N GLU A 36 -2.44 -9.44 4.70
CA GLU A 36 -1.76 -10.32 3.74
C GLU A 36 -2.68 -10.70 2.58
N LYS A 37 -3.91 -11.05 2.86
CA LYS A 37 -4.92 -11.36 1.84
C LYS A 37 -5.22 -10.15 0.94
N GLU A 38 -5.40 -8.96 1.50
CA GLU A 38 -5.63 -7.74 0.73
C GLU A 38 -4.45 -7.39 -0.19
N LEU A 39 -3.22 -7.58 0.29
CA LEU A 39 -2.02 -7.36 -0.53
C LEU A 39 -1.91 -8.38 -1.67
N GLU A 40 -2.23 -9.65 -1.42
CA GLU A 40 -2.23 -10.68 -2.45
C GLU A 40 -3.33 -10.43 -3.50
N GLU A 41 -4.54 -10.10 -3.08
CA GLU A 41 -5.64 -9.73 -3.98
C GLU A 41 -5.26 -8.50 -4.85
N ALA A 42 -4.65 -7.48 -4.25
CA ALA A 42 -4.16 -6.32 -5.00
C ALA A 42 -3.08 -6.70 -6.01
N LYS A 43 -2.18 -7.61 -5.66
CA LYS A 43 -1.16 -8.13 -6.56
C LYS A 43 -1.77 -8.91 -7.72
N GLU A 44 -2.75 -9.76 -7.45
CA GLU A 44 -3.47 -10.49 -8.50
C GLU A 44 -4.14 -9.54 -9.49
N VAL A 45 -4.76 -8.47 -9.00
CA VAL A 45 -5.34 -7.43 -9.86
C VAL A 45 -4.27 -6.78 -10.74
N LEU A 46 -3.13 -6.37 -10.18
CA LEU A 46 -2.04 -5.75 -10.95
C LEU A 46 -1.54 -6.64 -12.09
N VAL A 47 -1.36 -7.94 -11.84
CA VAL A 47 -0.83 -8.87 -12.84
C VAL A 47 -1.91 -9.43 -13.79
N SER A 48 -3.19 -9.19 -13.51
CA SER A 48 -4.28 -9.72 -14.33
C SER A 48 -4.44 -9.05 -15.68
N ALA A 49 -3.90 -7.84 -15.86
CA ALA A 49 -4.04 -7.07 -17.08
C ALA A 49 -3.08 -7.58 -18.18
N PRO A 50 -3.54 -8.28 -19.22
CA PRO A 50 -2.66 -8.90 -20.22
C PRO A 50 -1.91 -7.88 -21.07
N ASN A 51 -2.44 -6.68 -21.21
CA ASN A 51 -1.81 -5.56 -21.94
C ASN A 51 -1.21 -4.50 -21.00
N GLY A 52 -1.12 -4.81 -19.68
CA GLY A 52 -0.69 -3.87 -18.67
C GLY A 52 -1.72 -2.79 -18.37
N TRP A 53 -1.28 -1.79 -17.63
CA TRP A 53 -2.06 -0.67 -17.13
C TRP A 53 -1.60 0.63 -17.77
N VAL A 54 -2.53 1.56 -17.94
CA VAL A 54 -2.23 2.95 -18.32
C VAL A 54 -2.43 3.83 -17.09
N MET A 55 -1.35 4.46 -16.66
CA MET A 55 -1.39 5.48 -15.60
C MET A 55 -1.29 6.85 -16.24
N LYS A 56 -2.18 7.77 -15.85
CA LYS A 56 -2.06 9.18 -16.22
C LYS A 56 -1.27 9.88 -15.11
N TYR A 57 -0.08 10.33 -15.46
CA TYR A 57 0.85 10.93 -14.53
C TYR A 57 0.97 12.44 -14.76
N TYR A 58 0.86 13.20 -13.68
CA TYR A 58 1.01 14.65 -13.67
C TYR A 58 2.16 15.01 -12.72
N PRO A 59 3.34 15.39 -13.23
CA PRO A 59 4.54 15.63 -12.41
C PRO A 59 4.41 16.77 -11.41
N SER A 60 3.45 17.66 -11.61
CA SER A 60 3.21 18.81 -10.76
C SER A 60 1.74 18.86 -10.35
N SER A 61 1.48 19.17 -9.08
CA SER A 61 0.11 19.41 -8.57
C SER A 61 -0.61 20.54 -9.29
N GLN A 62 0.15 21.49 -9.85
CA GLN A 62 -0.39 22.60 -10.65
C GLN A 62 -0.49 22.26 -12.14
N GLN A 63 -0.13 21.05 -12.54
CA GLN A 63 -0.16 20.54 -13.92
C GLN A 63 0.65 21.39 -14.92
N LEU A 64 1.69 22.07 -14.44
CA LEU A 64 2.50 22.99 -15.25
C LEU A 64 3.20 22.31 -16.44
N TYR A 65 3.44 21.01 -16.33
CA TYR A 65 4.13 20.21 -17.36
C TYR A 65 3.18 19.32 -18.16
N GLY A 66 1.86 19.49 -17.97
CA GLY A 66 0.88 18.63 -18.60
C GLY A 66 0.77 17.25 -17.94
N GLY A 67 0.13 16.32 -18.64
CA GLY A 67 -0.06 14.93 -18.22
C GLY A 67 0.60 13.98 -19.22
N TYR A 68 1.15 12.89 -18.68
CA TYR A 68 1.81 11.84 -19.46
C TYR A 68 1.12 10.50 -19.26
N ASN A 69 1.10 9.68 -20.32
CA ASN A 69 0.64 8.31 -20.19
C ASN A 69 1.85 7.41 -19.91
N VAL A 70 1.78 6.70 -18.80
CA VAL A 70 2.76 5.70 -18.40
C VAL A 70 2.11 4.34 -18.53
N LEU A 71 2.68 3.47 -19.34
CA LEU A 71 2.25 2.08 -19.52
C LEU A 71 3.07 1.21 -18.59
N ALA A 72 2.40 0.43 -17.74
CA ALA A 72 3.03 -0.45 -16.75
C ALA A 72 2.53 -1.88 -16.87
N SER A 73 3.42 -2.83 -17.07
CA SER A 73 3.14 -4.27 -17.07
C SER A 73 3.78 -4.91 -15.85
N PHE A 74 2.95 -5.47 -14.99
CA PHE A 74 3.37 -6.10 -13.73
C PHE A 74 3.45 -7.61 -13.86
N THR A 75 4.43 -8.22 -13.19
CA THR A 75 4.61 -9.67 -13.16
C THR A 75 4.52 -10.21 -11.72
N LYS A 76 4.26 -11.50 -11.58
CA LYS A 76 4.12 -12.14 -10.25
C LYS A 76 5.41 -12.15 -9.43
N ASP A 77 6.57 -12.11 -10.08
CA ASP A 77 7.89 -12.08 -9.44
C ASP A 77 8.27 -10.71 -8.88
N GLY A 78 7.39 -9.70 -9.01
CA GLY A 78 7.62 -8.36 -8.50
C GLY A 78 8.33 -7.43 -9.46
N SER A 79 8.51 -7.81 -10.72
CA SER A 79 9.03 -6.91 -11.73
C SER A 79 7.94 -6.10 -12.42
N VAL A 80 8.29 -4.91 -12.87
CA VAL A 80 7.42 -4.03 -13.65
C VAL A 80 8.18 -3.48 -14.85
N THR A 81 7.59 -3.58 -16.01
CA THR A 81 8.10 -2.98 -17.25
C THR A 81 7.32 -1.73 -17.58
N ILE A 82 8.02 -0.62 -17.70
CA ILE A 82 7.48 0.72 -17.94
C ILE A 82 7.83 1.17 -19.35
N SER A 83 6.88 1.80 -20.00
CA SER A 83 7.08 2.68 -21.16
C SER A 83 6.20 3.93 -20.98
N ALA A 84 6.53 5.04 -21.65
CA ALA A 84 5.77 6.27 -21.51
C ALA A 84 5.86 7.11 -22.79
N ASP A 85 4.94 8.04 -22.96
CA ASP A 85 4.90 8.94 -24.11
C ASP A 85 5.96 10.07 -24.08
N ILE A 86 6.74 10.14 -23.00
CA ILE A 86 7.90 11.03 -22.85
C ILE A 86 9.19 10.48 -23.49
N VAL A 87 9.20 9.21 -23.88
CA VAL A 87 10.34 8.55 -24.52
C VAL A 87 9.90 7.93 -25.84
N ASP A 88 10.87 7.43 -26.61
CA ASP A 88 10.56 6.73 -27.85
C ASP A 88 9.66 5.51 -27.59
N ALA A 89 8.71 5.25 -28.46
CA ALA A 89 7.73 4.16 -28.31
C ALA A 89 8.35 2.76 -28.18
N SER A 90 9.59 2.59 -28.65
CA SER A 90 10.36 1.36 -28.51
C SER A 90 11.08 1.23 -27.17
N GLN A 91 11.25 2.34 -26.44
CA GLN A 91 11.95 2.35 -25.17
C GLN A 91 11.09 1.77 -24.04
N LYS A 92 11.72 0.85 -23.28
CA LYS A 92 11.14 0.24 -22.09
C LYS A 92 12.19 0.14 -21.01
N ALA A 93 11.78 0.35 -19.77
CA ALA A 93 12.64 0.13 -18.60
C ALA A 93 11.96 -0.84 -17.63
N THR A 94 12.74 -1.76 -17.09
CA THR A 94 12.24 -2.74 -16.12
C THR A 94 12.86 -2.47 -14.77
N SER A 95 12.02 -2.46 -13.74
CA SER A 95 12.39 -2.26 -12.34
C SER A 95 11.54 -3.18 -11.45
N TYR A 96 11.67 -3.03 -10.13
CA TYR A 96 10.90 -3.82 -9.18
C TYR A 96 9.86 -2.97 -8.47
N TYR A 97 8.72 -3.59 -8.17
CA TYR A 97 7.65 -3.01 -7.38
C TYR A 97 7.39 -3.82 -6.12
N LYS A 98 6.78 -3.18 -5.15
CA LYS A 98 6.20 -3.84 -3.96
C LYS A 98 4.85 -3.26 -3.63
N LEU A 99 4.03 -4.09 -3.02
CA LEU A 99 2.83 -3.66 -2.31
C LEU A 99 3.14 -3.57 -0.82
N LYS A 100 2.76 -2.45 -0.22
CA LYS A 100 2.89 -2.19 1.23
C LYS A 100 1.52 -1.85 1.79
N GLU A 101 1.32 -2.12 3.06
CA GLU A 101 0.13 -1.69 3.78
C GLU A 101 0.37 -0.30 4.38
N GLN A 102 -0.54 0.65 4.05
CA GLN A 102 -0.61 2.00 4.65
C GLN A 102 -2.06 2.46 4.62
N ALA A 103 -2.89 1.96 5.55
CA ALA A 103 -4.35 2.16 5.50
C ALA A 103 -5.01 1.58 4.22
N GLY A 104 -4.40 0.53 3.67
CA GLY A 104 -4.77 -0.19 2.47
C GLY A 104 -3.55 -0.51 1.59
N PRO A 105 -3.71 -1.29 0.53
CA PRO A 105 -2.62 -1.62 -0.37
C PRO A 105 -2.06 -0.40 -1.09
N VAL A 106 -0.77 -0.15 -0.93
CA VAL A 106 -0.02 0.92 -1.60
C VAL A 106 1.03 0.32 -2.51
N LEU A 107 1.00 0.69 -3.78
CA LEU A 107 2.01 0.31 -4.77
C LEU A 107 3.23 1.22 -4.63
N THR A 108 4.41 0.61 -4.48
CA THR A 108 5.70 1.31 -4.46
C THR A 108 6.65 0.76 -5.50
N PHE A 109 7.46 1.64 -6.11
CA PHE A 109 8.52 1.26 -7.02
C PHE A 109 9.83 1.22 -6.22
N ASP A 110 10.37 0.03 -5.99
CA ASP A 110 11.48 -0.21 -5.05
C ASP A 110 12.85 0.10 -5.64
N THR A 111 12.94 0.12 -6.97
CA THR A 111 14.19 0.43 -7.68
C THR A 111 13.98 1.55 -8.68
N TYR A 112 15.06 2.31 -8.91
CA TYR A 112 15.04 3.39 -9.88
C TYR A 112 14.69 2.88 -11.28
N ASN A 113 13.85 3.65 -11.97
CA ASN A 113 13.42 3.37 -13.33
C ASN A 113 13.54 4.68 -14.13
N ASP A 114 14.40 4.71 -15.12
CA ASP A 114 14.74 5.92 -15.88
C ASP A 114 13.53 6.59 -16.54
N ILE A 115 12.52 5.81 -16.92
CA ILE A 115 11.31 6.33 -17.54
C ILE A 115 10.34 6.84 -16.47
N PHE A 116 10.07 6.03 -15.44
CA PHE A 116 9.10 6.38 -14.40
C PHE A 116 9.56 7.54 -13.54
N HIS A 117 10.85 7.57 -13.20
CA HIS A 117 11.45 8.61 -12.37
C HIS A 117 12.08 9.76 -13.19
N PHE A 118 11.71 9.88 -14.46
CA PHE A 118 12.25 10.93 -15.34
C PHE A 118 12.12 12.33 -14.72
N PHE A 119 10.97 12.65 -14.12
CA PHE A 119 10.72 13.94 -13.50
C PHE A 119 11.25 14.06 -12.06
N SER A 120 11.73 12.99 -11.45
CA SER A 120 12.32 13.00 -10.12
C SER A 120 13.85 13.01 -10.13
N ALA A 121 14.46 12.97 -11.31
CA ALA A 121 15.92 13.06 -11.46
C ALA A 121 16.42 14.44 -11.00
N PRO A 122 17.29 14.53 -9.98
CA PRO A 122 17.73 15.81 -9.43
C PRO A 122 18.66 16.60 -10.36
N ASP A 123 19.13 15.96 -11.42
CA ASP A 123 20.17 16.48 -12.32
C ASP A 123 19.65 16.70 -13.76
N SER A 124 18.37 16.90 -13.92
CA SER A 124 17.83 17.17 -15.26
C SER A 124 18.16 18.58 -15.67
N ASN A 125 18.67 18.77 -16.88
CA ASN A 125 18.83 20.07 -17.53
C ASN A 125 17.47 20.80 -17.70
N LEU A 126 16.39 20.19 -17.25
CA LEU A 126 15.03 20.71 -17.25
C LEU A 126 14.70 21.50 -15.97
N GLY A 127 15.70 21.70 -15.09
CA GLY A 127 15.49 22.37 -13.81
C GLY A 127 14.79 21.47 -12.78
N ASP A 128 14.46 22.04 -11.66
CA ASP A 128 13.83 21.41 -10.50
C ASP A 128 12.36 21.02 -10.81
N VAL A 129 12.18 20.18 -11.81
CA VAL A 129 10.88 19.88 -12.44
C VAL A 129 10.12 18.84 -11.67
N GLY A 130 10.81 18.06 -10.83
CA GLY A 130 10.22 16.93 -10.18
C GLY A 130 10.04 17.13 -8.70
N THR A 131 8.81 17.22 -8.27
CA THR A 131 8.47 16.98 -6.86
C THR A 131 8.47 15.50 -6.52
N GLY A 132 9.16 14.70 -7.31
CA GLY A 132 9.42 13.27 -7.15
C GLY A 132 8.24 12.42 -6.70
N MET A 133 8.05 11.30 -7.35
CA MET A 133 7.33 10.19 -6.70
C MET A 133 8.30 9.27 -5.98
#